data_43a86f09758eac3f58458ba2f54ad291
#
_entry.id   43a86f09758eac3f58458ba2f54ad291
#
_cell.length_a   1.000
_cell.length_b   1.000
_cell.length_c   1.000
_cell.angle_alpha   90.00
_cell.angle_beta   90.00
_cell.angle_gamma   90.00
#
_symmetry.space_group_name_H-M   'P 1'
#
loop_
_entity.id
_entity.type
_entity.pdbx_description
1 polymer ?
#
loop_
_entity_poly.entity_id
_entity_poly.type
_entity_poly.pdbx_seq_one_letter_code
_entity_poly.pdbx_strand_id
1 'polypeptide(L)'
;MTRFVLAFLAGVALAGPAAADGVDAVAGKRVVFLGDSNTQAGGYVSFATYFLEKLHPDKSFDVIGLGLASETLSGLSEDGHAGGKFPRPCLFERLGRVLEKARPEVVFACYGINDGIYQALDKDRFAAFQKGVTKLIEQCKTAGVKQIFLVTPPIYDFTPKKDEFNYDAVMTEYAKWETALKVDGVTVIDLHTAMRKARDARAEAFSKDKVHPGDDGHLLMARTILAALGVKLPDETVATIKADPLFKLVEQKRGLRSAAWMKHVGYTREKTVKPEPLGTAEADAAKIQEKIDALRRKK
;
A
#
# COMPACT_ATOMS: atom_id res chain seq x y z
N MET A 1 -7.05 18.99 -67.41
CA MET A 1 -5.95 19.23 -66.37
C MET A 1 -6.61 19.35 -65.02
N THR A 2 -6.71 18.24 -64.30
CA THR A 2 -7.38 18.16 -62.99
C THR A 2 -6.31 18.08 -61.92
N ARG A 3 -6.20 19.12 -61.06
CA ARG A 3 -5.25 19.18 -59.95
C ARG A 3 -5.84 18.47 -58.73
N PHE A 4 -5.22 17.38 -58.31
CA PHE A 4 -5.48 16.76 -57.03
C PHE A 4 -4.72 17.52 -55.91
N VAL A 5 -5.47 17.99 -54.92
CA VAL A 5 -4.94 18.55 -53.69
C VAL A 5 -4.87 17.41 -52.65
N LEU A 6 -3.65 17.00 -52.28
CA LEU A 6 -3.44 16.10 -51.16
C LEU A 6 -3.52 16.91 -49.86
N ALA A 7 -4.52 16.62 -49.03
CA ALA A 7 -4.60 17.13 -47.68
C ALA A 7 -3.77 16.21 -46.74
N PHE A 8 -2.72 16.77 -46.16
CA PHE A 8 -1.94 16.13 -45.09
C PHE A 8 -2.70 16.25 -43.76
N LEU A 9 -3.24 15.14 -43.28
CA LEU A 9 -3.78 15.05 -41.94
C LEU A 9 -2.60 14.84 -40.96
N ALA A 10 -2.23 15.90 -40.26
CA ALA A 10 -1.29 15.79 -39.10
C ALA A 10 -2.01 15.10 -37.97
N GLY A 11 -1.65 13.86 -37.71
CA GLY A 11 -2.11 13.10 -36.54
C GLY A 11 -1.50 13.70 -35.29
N VAL A 12 -2.33 14.30 -34.44
CA VAL A 12 -1.95 14.66 -33.07
C VAL A 12 -1.87 13.37 -32.26
N ALA A 13 -0.68 12.91 -31.96
CA ALA A 13 -0.45 11.84 -31.02
C ALA A 13 -0.82 12.37 -29.61
N LEU A 14 -1.96 11.93 -29.10
CA LEU A 14 -2.29 12.11 -27.68
C LEU A 14 -1.27 11.31 -26.86
N ALA A 15 -0.29 12.00 -26.26
CA ALA A 15 0.58 11.42 -25.27
C ALA A 15 -0.31 10.95 -24.10
N GLY A 16 -0.42 9.64 -23.90
CA GLY A 16 -1.01 9.07 -22.69
C GLY A 16 -0.25 9.55 -21.45
N PRO A 17 -0.87 9.48 -20.26
CA PRO A 17 -0.19 9.90 -19.03
C PRO A 17 1.15 9.17 -18.93
N ALA A 18 2.22 9.93 -18.77
CA ALA A 18 3.55 9.39 -18.57
C ALA A 18 3.51 8.41 -17.39
N ALA A 19 3.96 7.17 -17.60
CA ALA A 19 4.18 6.24 -16.51
C ALA A 19 5.07 6.93 -15.47
N ALA A 20 4.75 6.77 -14.18
CA ALA A 20 5.57 7.31 -13.11
C ALA A 20 7.05 6.99 -13.40
N ASP A 21 7.92 8.01 -13.33
CA ASP A 21 9.32 7.91 -13.76
C ASP A 21 10.16 7.00 -12.83
N GLY A 22 9.78 5.71 -12.77
CA GLY A 22 10.53 4.70 -12.04
C GLY A 22 10.66 5.02 -10.55
N VAL A 23 11.85 4.79 -10.01
CA VAL A 23 12.18 5.06 -8.60
C VAL A 23 12.05 6.54 -8.24
N ASP A 24 12.15 7.46 -9.20
CA ASP A 24 12.04 8.91 -8.99
C ASP A 24 10.62 9.33 -8.57
N ALA A 25 9.64 8.47 -8.78
CA ALA A 25 8.30 8.68 -8.22
C ALA A 25 8.32 8.77 -6.67
N VAL A 26 9.29 8.11 -6.00
CA VAL A 26 9.36 8.01 -4.53
C VAL A 26 10.68 8.55 -3.94
N ALA A 27 11.75 8.64 -4.73
CA ALA A 27 13.05 9.11 -4.28
C ALA A 27 13.01 10.58 -3.89
N GLY A 28 13.62 10.93 -2.75
CA GLY A 28 13.67 12.30 -2.23
C GLY A 28 12.34 12.86 -1.75
N LYS A 29 11.29 12.05 -1.73
CA LYS A 29 9.93 12.45 -1.35
C LYS A 29 9.50 11.78 -0.05
N ARG A 30 8.59 12.44 0.68
CA ARG A 30 7.93 11.81 1.82
C ARG A 30 6.81 10.89 1.33
N VAL A 31 7.00 9.60 1.58
CA VAL A 31 6.11 8.52 1.19
C VAL A 31 5.37 7.97 2.41
N VAL A 32 4.05 7.96 2.38
CA VAL A 32 3.22 7.36 3.43
C VAL A 32 2.50 6.14 2.88
N PHE A 33 2.63 5.01 3.58
CA PHE A 33 1.84 3.82 3.36
C PHE A 33 0.65 3.82 4.31
N LEU A 34 -0.56 3.90 3.77
CA LEU A 34 -1.84 3.74 4.47
C LEU A 34 -2.39 2.34 4.22
N GLY A 35 -3.07 1.78 5.20
CA GLY A 35 -3.69 0.47 5.09
C GLY A 35 -4.13 -0.10 6.42
N ASP A 36 -4.55 -1.33 6.38
CA ASP A 36 -5.06 -2.09 7.50
C ASP A 36 -3.97 -2.84 8.31
N SER A 37 -4.31 -4.03 8.84
CA SER A 37 -3.40 -4.89 9.61
C SER A 37 -2.18 -5.32 8.82
N ASN A 38 -2.27 -5.53 7.51
CA ASN A 38 -1.13 -5.90 6.67
C ASN A 38 -0.10 -4.77 6.58
N THR A 39 -0.58 -3.52 6.49
CA THR A 39 0.28 -2.34 6.53
C THR A 39 0.79 -2.07 7.95
N GLN A 40 0.00 -2.34 8.97
CA GLN A 40 0.45 -2.24 10.37
C GLN A 40 1.57 -3.24 10.68
N ALA A 41 1.47 -4.49 10.24
CA ALA A 41 2.55 -5.48 10.32
C ALA A 41 3.80 -4.97 9.60
N GLY A 42 3.64 -4.34 8.46
CA GLY A 42 4.64 -3.56 7.76
C GLY A 42 5.73 -4.37 7.05
N GLY A 43 5.59 -5.70 6.95
CA GLY A 43 6.58 -6.56 6.30
C GLY A 43 6.83 -6.12 4.85
N TYR A 44 5.78 -5.91 4.06
CA TYR A 44 5.93 -5.48 2.67
C TYR A 44 6.54 -4.08 2.53
N VAL A 45 6.27 -3.18 3.48
CA VAL A 45 6.90 -1.85 3.51
C VAL A 45 8.40 -1.97 3.80
N SER A 46 8.80 -2.87 4.72
CA SER A 46 10.20 -3.15 5.01
C SER A 46 10.92 -3.75 3.79
N PHE A 47 10.34 -4.75 3.12
CA PHE A 47 10.91 -5.34 1.91
C PHE A 47 11.03 -4.32 0.77
N ALA A 48 9.99 -3.51 0.54
CA ALA A 48 10.03 -2.48 -0.50
C ALA A 48 11.12 -1.44 -0.20
N THR A 49 11.19 -0.94 1.03
CA THR A 49 12.21 0.03 1.43
C THR A 49 13.63 -0.57 1.34
N TYR A 50 13.80 -1.84 1.71
CA TYR A 50 15.09 -2.54 1.59
C TYR A 50 15.60 -2.56 0.15
N PHE A 51 14.75 -2.93 -0.82
CA PHE A 51 15.16 -2.95 -2.21
C PHE A 51 15.46 -1.55 -2.75
N LEU A 52 14.66 -0.55 -2.37
CA LEU A 52 14.93 0.83 -2.75
C LEU A 52 16.30 1.29 -2.22
N GLU A 53 16.58 1.07 -0.94
CA GLU A 53 17.86 1.41 -0.31
C GLU A 53 19.04 0.63 -0.90
N LYS A 54 18.85 -0.66 -1.22
CA LYS A 54 19.90 -1.54 -1.76
C LYS A 54 20.28 -1.22 -3.20
N LEU A 55 19.27 -0.97 -4.04
CA LEU A 55 19.44 -0.83 -5.48
C LEU A 55 19.73 0.60 -5.93
N HIS A 56 19.43 1.58 -5.08
CA HIS A 56 19.61 3.00 -5.39
C HIS A 56 20.38 3.71 -4.27
N PRO A 57 21.66 3.36 -4.07
CA PRO A 57 22.46 3.89 -2.95
C PRO A 57 22.76 5.41 -3.06
N ASP A 58 22.55 5.99 -4.21
CA ASP A 58 22.66 7.42 -4.49
C ASP A 58 21.41 8.23 -4.15
N LYS A 59 20.28 7.56 -3.88
CA LYS A 59 18.98 8.18 -3.59
C LYS A 59 18.62 8.09 -2.10
N SER A 60 17.73 8.96 -1.64
CA SER A 60 17.18 8.94 -0.28
C SER A 60 15.71 8.53 -0.29
N PHE A 61 15.27 7.84 0.77
CA PHE A 61 13.90 7.35 0.89
C PHE A 61 13.33 7.67 2.28
N ASP A 62 12.32 8.55 2.31
CA ASP A 62 11.59 8.94 3.53
C ASP A 62 10.24 8.23 3.58
N VAL A 63 10.23 6.99 4.10
CA VAL A 63 9.07 6.09 4.13
C VAL A 63 8.48 5.99 5.53
N ILE A 64 7.16 6.18 5.66
CA ILE A 64 6.40 6.03 6.91
C ILE A 64 5.24 5.07 6.68
N GLY A 65 5.16 3.99 7.47
CA GLY A 65 4.03 3.07 7.47
C GLY A 65 3.00 3.46 8.53
N LEU A 66 1.76 3.71 8.12
CA LEU A 66 0.64 4.13 8.99
C LEU A 66 -0.56 3.20 8.83
N GLY A 67 -0.35 1.90 9.03
CA GLY A 67 -1.41 0.91 9.05
C GLY A 67 -2.16 0.86 10.37
N LEU A 68 -3.46 0.55 10.34
CA LEU A 68 -4.29 0.32 11.52
C LEU A 68 -5.13 -0.95 11.33
N ALA A 69 -4.96 -1.93 12.19
CA ALA A 69 -5.66 -3.21 12.09
C ALA A 69 -7.17 -3.04 12.08
N SER A 70 -7.84 -3.82 11.23
CA SER A 70 -9.27 -3.82 10.97
C SER A 70 -9.82 -2.57 10.27
N GLU A 71 -8.97 -1.60 9.92
CA GLU A 71 -9.40 -0.34 9.32
C GLU A 71 -10.07 -0.53 7.97
N THR A 72 -11.09 0.28 7.70
CA THR A 72 -11.87 0.31 6.45
C THR A 72 -11.89 1.71 5.85
N LEU A 73 -12.16 1.80 4.56
CA LEU A 73 -12.53 3.05 3.87
C LEU A 73 -14.04 3.30 3.92
N SER A 74 -14.83 2.25 3.93
CA SER A 74 -16.30 2.32 3.96
C SER A 74 -16.86 2.85 5.27
N GLY A 75 -16.12 2.69 6.38
CA GLY A 75 -16.62 2.96 7.73
C GLY A 75 -17.63 1.92 8.23
N LEU A 76 -17.83 0.82 7.48
CA LEU A 76 -18.74 -0.26 7.86
C LEU A 76 -18.03 -1.28 8.76
N SER A 77 -18.85 -1.93 9.59
CA SER A 77 -18.42 -3.00 10.47
C SER A 77 -19.53 -4.03 10.58
N GLU A 78 -19.16 -5.28 10.65
CA GLU A 78 -20.08 -6.37 11.02
C GLU A 78 -20.44 -6.32 12.51
N ASP A 79 -21.64 -6.77 12.81
CA ASP A 79 -22.04 -7.04 14.20
C ASP A 79 -21.11 -8.10 14.79
N GLY A 80 -20.66 -7.86 16.03
CA GLY A 80 -19.75 -8.80 16.70
C GLY A 80 -18.28 -8.69 16.28
N HIS A 81 -17.85 -7.66 15.53
CA HIS A 81 -16.44 -7.44 15.25
C HIS A 81 -15.60 -7.47 16.55
N ALA A 82 -14.46 -8.14 16.50
CA ALA A 82 -13.58 -8.33 17.66
C ALA A 82 -14.29 -8.91 18.90
N GLY A 83 -15.29 -9.78 18.70
CA GLY A 83 -16.12 -10.33 19.78
C GLY A 83 -17.07 -9.30 20.39
N GLY A 84 -17.51 -8.31 19.61
CA GLY A 84 -18.41 -7.25 20.04
C GLY A 84 -17.77 -6.12 20.83
N LYS A 85 -16.43 -6.11 20.93
CA LYS A 85 -15.73 -5.11 21.77
C LYS A 85 -15.66 -3.73 21.16
N PHE A 86 -15.52 -3.65 19.84
CA PHE A 86 -15.46 -2.37 19.11
C PHE A 86 -15.78 -2.59 17.62
N PRO A 87 -16.32 -1.58 16.93
CA PRO A 87 -16.53 -1.63 15.49
C PRO A 87 -15.19 -1.48 14.74
N ARG A 88 -15.16 -1.83 13.45
CA ARG A 88 -13.99 -1.56 12.61
C ARG A 88 -13.68 -0.07 12.57
N PRO A 89 -12.43 0.34 12.78
CA PRO A 89 -12.03 1.74 12.62
C PRO A 89 -12.20 2.18 11.17
N CYS A 90 -12.48 3.47 10.98
CA CYS A 90 -12.56 4.10 9.68
C CYS A 90 -11.37 5.03 9.47
N LEU A 91 -10.69 4.93 8.31
CA LEU A 91 -9.54 5.77 7.98
C LEU A 91 -9.84 7.27 8.17
N PHE A 92 -11.04 7.70 7.83
CA PHE A 92 -11.42 9.12 7.85
C PHE A 92 -11.50 9.73 9.25
N GLU A 93 -11.47 8.92 10.29
CA GLU A 93 -11.29 9.40 11.66
C GLU A 93 -9.91 10.05 11.86
N ARG A 94 -8.85 9.52 11.17
CA ARG A 94 -7.47 9.97 11.37
C ARG A 94 -6.79 10.55 10.12
N LEU A 95 -7.35 10.37 8.92
CA LEU A 95 -6.69 10.77 7.66
C LEU A 95 -6.32 12.26 7.62
N GLY A 96 -7.22 13.14 8.07
CA GLY A 96 -6.91 14.59 8.13
C GLY A 96 -5.65 14.88 8.94
N ARG A 97 -5.50 14.22 10.10
CA ARG A 97 -4.30 14.37 10.96
C ARG A 97 -3.05 13.76 10.32
N VAL A 98 -3.19 12.66 9.56
CA VAL A 98 -2.06 12.10 8.80
C VAL A 98 -1.56 13.11 7.76
N LEU A 99 -2.48 13.64 6.95
CA LEU A 99 -2.15 14.57 5.87
C LEU A 99 -1.54 15.88 6.40
N GLU A 100 -2.11 16.43 7.47
CA GLU A 100 -1.62 17.65 8.12
C GLU A 100 -0.21 17.47 8.70
N LYS A 101 0.01 16.38 9.46
CA LYS A 101 1.24 16.18 10.23
C LYS A 101 2.36 15.57 9.41
N ALA A 102 2.08 14.54 8.62
CA ALA A 102 3.08 13.89 7.80
C ALA A 102 3.37 14.65 6.49
N ARG A 103 2.42 15.40 5.95
CA ARG A 103 2.53 16.14 4.67
C ARG A 103 3.14 15.28 3.57
N PRO A 104 2.54 14.13 3.25
CA PRO A 104 3.09 13.24 2.24
C PRO A 104 3.04 13.87 0.85
N GLU A 105 4.09 13.66 0.05
CA GLU A 105 4.09 13.94 -1.38
C GLU A 105 3.56 12.74 -2.17
N VAL A 106 3.75 11.53 -1.62
CA VAL A 106 3.32 10.27 -2.20
C VAL A 106 2.58 9.44 -1.17
N VAL A 107 1.43 8.88 -1.56
CA VAL A 107 0.65 7.98 -0.72
C VAL A 107 0.47 6.64 -1.44
N PHE A 108 0.79 5.55 -0.76
CA PHE A 108 0.35 4.20 -1.10
C PHE A 108 -0.81 3.84 -0.18
N ALA A 109 -1.92 3.39 -0.75
CA ALA A 109 -3.10 3.00 0.03
C ALA A 109 -3.53 1.57 -0.36
N CYS A 110 -3.52 0.65 0.62
CA CYS A 110 -3.90 -0.76 0.44
C CYS A 110 -5.04 -1.08 1.40
N TYR A 111 -6.26 -1.11 0.88
CA TYR A 111 -7.50 -1.35 1.62
C TYR A 111 -8.42 -2.32 0.85
N GLY A 112 -9.55 -2.66 1.42
CA GLY A 112 -10.61 -3.45 0.82
C GLY A 112 -10.86 -4.78 1.52
N ILE A 113 -9.82 -5.46 2.02
CA ILE A 113 -9.98 -6.79 2.65
C ILE A 113 -10.95 -6.74 3.84
N ASN A 114 -11.00 -5.64 4.58
CA ASN A 114 -11.92 -5.42 5.68
C ASN A 114 -13.25 -4.79 5.24
N ASP A 115 -13.27 -4.09 4.11
CA ASP A 115 -14.44 -3.33 3.65
C ASP A 115 -15.61 -4.22 3.23
N GLY A 116 -15.31 -5.43 2.74
CA GLY A 116 -16.33 -6.44 2.46
C GLY A 116 -16.88 -7.15 3.72
N ILE A 117 -16.33 -6.84 4.92
CA ILE A 117 -16.70 -7.39 6.22
C ILE A 117 -16.85 -8.93 6.24
N TYR A 118 -16.09 -9.62 5.40
CA TYR A 118 -16.07 -11.09 5.25
C TYR A 118 -17.44 -11.72 4.92
N GLN A 119 -18.28 -10.98 4.19
CA GLN A 119 -19.61 -11.41 3.76
C GLN A 119 -19.73 -11.44 2.23
N ALA A 120 -20.82 -12.01 1.72
CA ALA A 120 -21.13 -12.02 0.29
C ALA A 120 -21.15 -10.62 -0.30
N LEU A 121 -20.89 -10.53 -1.60
CA LEU A 121 -20.92 -9.23 -2.30
C LEU A 121 -22.31 -8.58 -2.13
N ASP A 122 -22.28 -7.36 -1.65
CA ASP A 122 -23.46 -6.54 -1.43
C ASP A 122 -23.27 -5.18 -2.10
N LYS A 123 -24.32 -4.70 -2.78
CA LYS A 123 -24.25 -3.47 -3.59
C LYS A 123 -23.99 -2.22 -2.77
N ASP A 124 -24.63 -2.12 -1.61
CA ASP A 124 -24.53 -0.90 -0.79
C ASP A 124 -23.18 -0.85 -0.08
N ARG A 125 -22.71 -2.01 0.39
CA ARG A 125 -21.38 -2.15 0.98
C ARG A 125 -20.28 -1.86 -0.04
N PHE A 126 -20.42 -2.37 -1.25
CA PHE A 126 -19.49 -2.09 -2.33
C PHE A 126 -19.51 -0.60 -2.72
N ALA A 127 -20.68 0.01 -2.82
CA ALA A 127 -20.81 1.45 -3.07
C ALA A 127 -20.18 2.30 -1.95
N ALA A 128 -20.30 1.87 -0.69
CA ALA A 128 -19.63 2.53 0.43
C ALA A 128 -18.11 2.48 0.32
N PHE A 129 -17.53 1.33 -0.08
CA PHE A 129 -16.10 1.22 -0.38
C PHE A 129 -15.68 2.15 -1.52
N GLN A 130 -16.41 2.15 -2.64
CA GLN A 130 -16.14 3.02 -3.78
C GLN A 130 -16.14 4.51 -3.39
N LYS A 131 -17.11 4.94 -2.60
CA LYS A 131 -17.16 6.30 -2.03
C LYS A 131 -15.95 6.57 -1.12
N GLY A 132 -15.55 5.58 -0.33
CA GLY A 132 -14.36 5.66 0.53
C GLY A 132 -13.08 5.88 -0.28
N VAL A 133 -12.86 5.11 -1.33
CA VAL A 133 -11.70 5.30 -2.24
C VAL A 133 -11.73 6.69 -2.89
N THR A 134 -12.88 7.12 -3.41
CA THR A 134 -13.03 8.46 -4.01
C THR A 134 -12.68 9.56 -3.00
N LYS A 135 -13.22 9.47 -1.78
CA LYS A 135 -12.96 10.42 -0.69
C LYS A 135 -11.49 10.45 -0.27
N LEU A 136 -10.82 9.29 -0.23
CA LEU A 136 -9.38 9.21 0.03
C LEU A 136 -8.59 9.98 -1.02
N ILE A 137 -8.86 9.75 -2.31
CA ILE A 137 -8.20 10.44 -3.42
C ILE A 137 -8.41 11.96 -3.31
N GLU A 138 -9.65 12.40 -3.11
CA GLU A 138 -10.00 13.82 -2.99
C GLU A 138 -9.27 14.49 -1.82
N GLN A 139 -9.27 13.88 -0.63
CA GLN A 139 -8.60 14.44 0.53
C GLN A 139 -7.08 14.49 0.35
N CYS A 140 -6.47 13.46 -0.23
CA CYS A 140 -5.05 13.46 -0.56
C CYS A 140 -4.70 14.58 -1.55
N LYS A 141 -5.46 14.74 -2.62
CA LYS A 141 -5.25 15.82 -3.61
C LYS A 141 -5.41 17.20 -2.99
N THR A 142 -6.44 17.41 -2.19
CA THR A 142 -6.69 18.68 -1.48
C THR A 142 -5.54 19.01 -0.53
N ALA A 143 -4.92 18.00 0.10
CA ALA A 143 -3.75 18.18 0.97
C ALA A 143 -2.42 18.36 0.21
N GLY A 144 -2.43 18.33 -1.14
CA GLY A 144 -1.25 18.55 -1.97
C GLY A 144 -0.41 17.32 -2.26
N VAL A 145 -0.92 16.11 -1.98
CA VAL A 145 -0.28 14.86 -2.42
C VAL A 145 -0.16 14.85 -3.93
N LYS A 146 1.04 14.59 -4.43
CA LYS A 146 1.36 14.65 -5.87
C LYS A 146 1.07 13.35 -6.60
N GLN A 147 1.27 12.23 -5.93
CA GLN A 147 1.07 10.90 -6.48
C GLN A 147 0.37 9.98 -5.48
N ILE A 148 -0.66 9.31 -5.93
CA ILE A 148 -1.41 8.31 -5.15
C ILE A 148 -1.28 6.97 -5.86
N PHE A 149 -0.79 5.97 -5.15
CA PHE A 149 -0.80 4.57 -5.58
C PHE A 149 -1.88 3.83 -4.80
N LEU A 150 -2.97 3.47 -5.50
CA LEU A 150 -3.96 2.55 -4.95
C LEU A 150 -3.46 1.13 -5.19
N VAL A 151 -3.29 0.38 -4.12
CA VAL A 151 -2.91 -1.03 -4.17
C VAL A 151 -4.17 -1.85 -3.92
N THR A 152 -4.61 -2.62 -4.92
CA THR A 152 -5.82 -3.42 -4.78
C THR A 152 -5.74 -4.35 -3.57
N PRO A 153 -6.88 -4.74 -2.97
CA PRO A 153 -6.85 -5.58 -1.78
C PRO A 153 -6.06 -6.87 -2.03
N PRO A 154 -5.29 -7.36 -1.03
CA PRO A 154 -4.68 -8.67 -1.11
C PRO A 154 -5.76 -9.76 -1.26
N ILE A 155 -5.34 -10.95 -1.65
CA ILE A 155 -6.27 -12.09 -1.71
C ILE A 155 -6.78 -12.47 -0.32
N TYR A 156 -8.00 -13.02 -0.27
CA TYR A 156 -8.43 -13.87 0.83
C TYR A 156 -7.90 -15.27 0.53
N ASP A 157 -6.83 -15.66 1.18
CA ASP A 157 -6.03 -16.84 0.82
C ASP A 157 -6.71 -18.14 1.24
N PHE A 158 -7.77 -18.47 0.52
CA PHE A 158 -8.59 -19.61 0.77
C PHE A 158 -9.09 -20.20 -0.55
N THR A 159 -8.94 -21.51 -0.72
CA THR A 159 -9.53 -22.26 -1.83
C THR A 159 -10.79 -22.96 -1.33
N PRO A 160 -11.99 -22.45 -1.66
CA PRO A 160 -13.23 -23.03 -1.18
C PRO A 160 -13.48 -24.39 -1.83
N LYS A 161 -14.15 -25.28 -1.09
CA LYS A 161 -14.76 -26.47 -1.66
C LYS A 161 -16.02 -26.09 -2.46
N LYS A 162 -16.56 -27.04 -3.22
CA LYS A 162 -17.84 -26.84 -3.91
C LYS A 162 -18.90 -26.37 -2.90
N ASP A 163 -19.65 -25.33 -3.25
CA ASP A 163 -20.73 -24.74 -2.46
C ASP A 163 -20.28 -24.03 -1.15
N GLU A 164 -18.97 -23.88 -0.93
CA GLU A 164 -18.44 -23.12 0.19
C GLU A 164 -18.30 -21.63 -0.19
N PHE A 165 -18.57 -20.73 0.79
CA PHE A 165 -18.48 -19.29 0.57
C PHE A 165 -17.07 -18.86 0.20
N ASN A 166 -16.94 -18.08 -0.87
CA ASN A 166 -15.68 -17.60 -1.40
C ASN A 166 -15.55 -16.09 -1.23
N TYR A 167 -14.90 -15.64 -0.15
CA TYR A 167 -14.65 -14.21 0.07
C TYR A 167 -13.62 -13.62 -0.91
N ASP A 168 -12.71 -14.44 -1.44
CA ASP A 168 -11.74 -13.99 -2.45
C ASP A 168 -12.45 -13.57 -3.75
N ALA A 169 -13.60 -14.17 -4.09
CA ALA A 169 -14.42 -13.72 -5.21
C ALA A 169 -14.97 -12.30 -4.97
N VAL A 170 -15.32 -11.95 -3.73
CA VAL A 170 -15.74 -10.59 -3.37
C VAL A 170 -14.57 -9.62 -3.57
N MET A 171 -13.39 -9.96 -3.09
CA MET A 171 -12.18 -9.13 -3.27
C MET A 171 -11.80 -8.96 -4.73
N THR A 172 -12.07 -9.96 -5.56
CA THR A 172 -11.88 -9.87 -7.02
C THR A 172 -12.74 -8.75 -7.63
N GLU A 173 -13.99 -8.59 -7.22
CA GLU A 173 -14.85 -7.52 -7.73
C GLU A 173 -14.39 -6.13 -7.26
N TYR A 174 -13.88 -6.02 -6.02
CA TYR A 174 -13.27 -4.80 -5.51
C TYR A 174 -12.02 -4.43 -6.32
N ALA A 175 -11.12 -5.38 -6.54
CA ALA A 175 -9.90 -5.18 -7.32
C ALA A 175 -10.19 -4.82 -8.79
N LYS A 176 -11.16 -5.48 -9.43
CA LYS A 176 -11.60 -5.16 -10.79
C LYS A 176 -12.06 -3.70 -10.92
N TRP A 177 -12.85 -3.23 -9.96
CA TRP A 177 -13.32 -1.87 -9.98
C TRP A 177 -12.17 -0.87 -9.81
N GLU A 178 -11.25 -1.11 -8.84
CA GLU A 178 -10.09 -0.23 -8.66
C GLU A 178 -9.21 -0.19 -9.90
N THR A 179 -8.93 -1.33 -10.53
CA THR A 179 -8.10 -1.39 -11.77
C THR A 179 -8.73 -0.67 -12.95
N ALA A 180 -10.04 -0.49 -12.96
CA ALA A 180 -10.75 0.27 -13.97
C ALA A 180 -10.70 1.79 -13.76
N LEU A 181 -10.26 2.27 -12.58
CA LEU A 181 -10.17 3.70 -12.28
C LEU A 181 -9.17 4.40 -13.19
N LYS A 182 -9.58 5.58 -13.70
CA LYS A 182 -8.74 6.47 -14.49
C LYS A 182 -8.87 7.87 -13.89
N VAL A 183 -7.93 8.21 -13.03
CA VAL A 183 -7.91 9.48 -12.29
C VAL A 183 -6.50 10.06 -12.33
N ASP A 184 -6.35 11.29 -12.76
CA ASP A 184 -5.05 11.97 -12.83
C ASP A 184 -4.35 11.98 -11.48
N GLY A 185 -3.04 11.70 -11.46
CA GLY A 185 -2.24 11.60 -10.25
C GLY A 185 -2.54 10.35 -9.41
N VAL A 186 -3.29 9.38 -9.96
CA VAL A 186 -3.57 8.08 -9.33
C VAL A 186 -3.09 6.96 -10.24
N THR A 187 -2.29 6.08 -9.67
CA THR A 187 -1.87 4.82 -10.32
C THR A 187 -2.43 3.65 -9.52
N VAL A 188 -3.11 2.73 -10.18
CA VAL A 188 -3.60 1.51 -9.53
C VAL A 188 -2.60 0.38 -9.73
N ILE A 189 -2.23 -0.28 -8.64
CA ILE A 189 -1.35 -1.45 -8.62
C ILE A 189 -2.19 -2.69 -8.36
N ASP A 190 -2.29 -3.56 -9.34
CA ASP A 190 -3.08 -4.81 -9.24
C ASP A 190 -2.34 -5.88 -8.44
N LEU A 191 -2.35 -5.73 -7.13
CA LEU A 191 -1.80 -6.70 -6.20
C LEU A 191 -2.64 -7.97 -6.15
N HIS A 192 -3.97 -7.84 -6.22
CA HIS A 192 -4.89 -8.98 -6.11
C HIS A 192 -4.59 -10.04 -7.16
N THR A 193 -4.53 -9.64 -8.44
CA THR A 193 -4.22 -10.57 -9.54
C THR A 193 -2.83 -11.17 -9.40
N ALA A 194 -1.83 -10.36 -9.00
CA ALA A 194 -0.47 -10.86 -8.79
C ALA A 194 -0.41 -11.93 -7.69
N MET A 195 -1.09 -11.70 -6.55
CA MET A 195 -1.15 -12.66 -5.45
C MET A 195 -1.93 -13.92 -5.83
N ARG A 196 -3.06 -13.81 -6.53
CA ARG A 196 -3.81 -14.98 -7.01
C ARG A 196 -2.98 -15.86 -7.91
N LYS A 197 -2.34 -15.25 -8.92
CA LYS A 197 -1.45 -16.00 -9.83
C LYS A 197 -0.34 -16.73 -9.09
N ALA A 198 0.28 -16.07 -8.11
CA ALA A 198 1.34 -16.68 -7.33
C ALA A 198 0.81 -17.78 -6.40
N ARG A 199 -0.36 -17.61 -5.80
CA ARG A 199 -1.03 -18.64 -4.98
C ARG A 199 -1.35 -19.88 -5.79
N ASP A 200 -1.91 -19.70 -6.99
CA ASP A 200 -2.31 -20.83 -7.85
C ASP A 200 -1.10 -21.65 -8.35
N ALA A 201 0.10 -21.06 -8.34
CA ALA A 201 1.35 -21.71 -8.72
C ALA A 201 2.09 -22.40 -7.55
N ARG A 202 1.52 -22.39 -6.33
CA ARG A 202 2.18 -22.95 -5.14
C ARG A 202 1.25 -23.87 -4.34
N ALA A 203 1.85 -24.87 -3.66
CA ALA A 203 1.10 -25.80 -2.82
C ALA A 203 0.65 -25.19 -1.48
N GLU A 204 1.47 -24.29 -0.90
CA GLU A 204 1.25 -23.71 0.40
C GLU A 204 0.60 -22.33 0.31
N ALA A 205 -0.33 -22.06 1.21
CA ALA A 205 -0.94 -20.74 1.35
C ALA A 205 0.07 -19.70 1.83
N PHE A 206 -0.13 -18.43 1.46
CA PHE A 206 0.64 -17.30 2.02
C PHE A 206 0.22 -16.99 3.45
N SER A 207 -1.05 -17.24 3.78
CA SER A 207 -1.69 -16.83 5.04
C SER A 207 -2.20 -18.04 5.82
N LYS A 208 -1.83 -18.15 7.09
CA LYS A 208 -2.35 -19.20 7.98
C LYS A 208 -3.81 -18.96 8.38
N ASP A 209 -4.21 -17.71 8.47
CA ASP A 209 -5.56 -17.27 8.87
C ASP A 209 -6.38 -16.73 7.68
N LYS A 210 -5.90 -16.95 6.46
CA LYS A 210 -6.51 -16.53 5.19
C LYS A 210 -6.41 -15.03 4.89
N VAL A 211 -5.96 -14.19 5.83
CA VAL A 211 -5.98 -12.72 5.73
C VAL A 211 -4.59 -12.10 5.82
N HIS A 212 -3.77 -12.62 6.74
CA HIS A 212 -2.47 -12.03 7.04
C HIS A 212 -1.35 -12.88 6.41
N PRO A 213 -0.78 -12.45 5.28
CA PRO A 213 0.29 -13.18 4.63
C PRO A 213 1.54 -13.18 5.51
N GLY A 214 2.26 -14.32 5.49
CA GLY A 214 3.59 -14.42 6.06
C GLY A 214 4.63 -13.66 5.22
N ASP A 215 5.90 -13.87 5.54
CA ASP A 215 7.01 -13.16 4.90
C ASP A 215 7.04 -13.32 3.37
N ASP A 216 6.73 -14.50 2.82
CA ASP A 216 6.67 -14.73 1.37
C ASP A 216 5.59 -13.88 0.71
N GLY A 217 4.42 -13.77 1.33
CA GLY A 217 3.34 -12.93 0.83
C GLY A 217 3.70 -11.45 0.94
N HIS A 218 4.29 -11.01 2.03
CA HIS A 218 4.79 -9.63 2.16
C HIS A 218 5.90 -9.32 1.15
N LEU A 219 6.80 -10.25 0.85
CA LEU A 219 7.80 -10.08 -0.19
C LEU A 219 7.15 -9.95 -1.58
N LEU A 220 6.13 -10.76 -1.87
CA LEU A 220 5.37 -10.66 -3.12
C LEU A 220 4.64 -9.30 -3.24
N MET A 221 4.02 -8.81 -2.18
CA MET A 221 3.42 -7.47 -2.14
C MET A 221 4.45 -6.39 -2.48
N ALA A 222 5.63 -6.43 -1.85
CA ALA A 222 6.70 -5.49 -2.11
C ALA A 222 7.20 -5.57 -3.56
N ARG A 223 7.41 -6.78 -4.09
CA ARG A 223 7.82 -6.99 -5.48
C ARG A 223 6.79 -6.43 -6.47
N THR A 224 5.50 -6.64 -6.21
CA THR A 224 4.43 -6.12 -7.07
C THR A 224 4.41 -4.59 -7.09
N ILE A 225 4.54 -3.96 -5.91
CA ILE A 225 4.60 -2.49 -5.79
C ILE A 225 5.83 -1.94 -6.53
N LEU A 226 7.00 -2.53 -6.33
CA LEU A 226 8.23 -2.05 -6.94
C LEU A 226 8.28 -2.31 -8.46
N ALA A 227 7.69 -3.41 -8.94
CA ALA A 227 7.53 -3.67 -10.36
C ALA A 227 6.64 -2.59 -11.03
N ALA A 228 5.58 -2.13 -10.36
CA ALA A 228 4.75 -1.04 -10.86
C ALA A 228 5.49 0.31 -10.90
N LEU A 229 6.54 0.47 -10.10
CA LEU A 229 7.50 1.59 -10.17
C LEU A 229 8.62 1.36 -11.20
N GLY A 230 8.58 0.27 -11.97
CA GLY A 230 9.63 -0.04 -12.95
C GLY A 230 10.96 -0.51 -12.34
N VAL A 231 11.01 -0.79 -11.04
CA VAL A 231 12.23 -1.26 -10.37
C VAL A 231 12.46 -2.74 -10.70
N LYS A 232 13.59 -3.04 -11.31
CA LYS A 232 14.01 -4.43 -11.57
C LYS A 232 14.63 -5.03 -10.30
N LEU A 233 14.02 -6.11 -9.82
CA LEU A 233 14.43 -6.73 -8.57
C LEU A 233 15.25 -8.00 -8.82
N PRO A 234 16.29 -8.26 -8.00
CA PRO A 234 16.99 -9.54 -8.00
C PRO A 234 16.07 -10.64 -7.46
N ASP A 235 16.34 -11.88 -7.87
CA ASP A 235 15.62 -13.04 -7.35
C ASP A 235 16.25 -13.49 -6.02
N GLU A 236 15.88 -12.78 -4.95
CA GLU A 236 16.34 -13.07 -3.59
C GLU A 236 15.21 -13.71 -2.78
N THR A 237 15.54 -14.74 -2.01
CA THR A 237 14.60 -15.38 -1.10
C THR A 237 14.38 -14.54 0.18
N VAL A 238 13.29 -14.78 0.88
CA VAL A 238 13.05 -14.19 2.22
C VAL A 238 14.22 -14.46 3.16
N ALA A 239 14.74 -15.68 3.16
CA ALA A 239 15.87 -16.06 4.03
C ALA A 239 17.13 -15.24 3.73
N THR A 240 17.47 -15.05 2.44
CA THR A 240 18.60 -14.24 2.01
C THR A 240 18.44 -12.79 2.43
N ILE A 241 17.25 -12.20 2.20
CA ILE A 241 16.97 -10.81 2.55
C ILE A 241 17.05 -10.60 4.07
N LYS A 242 16.42 -11.47 4.86
CA LYS A 242 16.40 -11.35 6.33
C LYS A 242 17.77 -11.57 6.96
N ALA A 243 18.67 -12.26 6.28
CA ALA A 243 20.07 -12.41 6.70
C ALA A 243 20.90 -11.14 6.43
N ASP A 244 20.49 -10.27 5.48
CA ASP A 244 21.24 -9.05 5.13
C ASP A 244 21.16 -8.03 6.29
N PRO A 245 22.32 -7.54 6.82
CA PRO A 245 22.33 -6.50 7.83
C PRO A 245 21.59 -5.22 7.43
N LEU A 246 21.55 -4.89 6.14
CA LEU A 246 20.79 -3.76 5.64
C LEU A 246 19.30 -3.91 5.91
N PHE A 247 18.73 -5.10 5.66
CA PHE A 247 17.30 -5.36 5.93
C PHE A 247 16.95 -5.16 7.39
N LYS A 248 17.79 -5.64 8.30
CA LYS A 248 17.57 -5.49 9.75
C LYS A 248 17.49 -4.03 10.17
N LEU A 249 18.35 -3.18 9.63
CA LEU A 249 18.34 -1.74 9.93
C LEU A 249 17.12 -1.05 9.31
N VAL A 250 16.74 -1.42 8.09
CA VAL A 250 15.53 -0.89 7.42
C VAL A 250 14.28 -1.27 8.22
N GLU A 251 14.16 -2.52 8.63
CA GLU A 251 13.03 -3.00 9.44
C GLU A 251 12.97 -2.30 10.80
N GLN A 252 14.11 -2.12 11.47
CA GLN A 252 14.22 -1.38 12.74
C GLN A 252 13.78 0.07 12.56
N LYS A 253 14.29 0.78 11.53
CA LYS A 253 13.90 2.16 11.22
C LYS A 253 12.41 2.28 10.94
N ARG A 254 11.86 1.39 10.09
CA ARG A 254 10.44 1.35 9.76
C ARG A 254 9.59 1.13 11.02
N GLY A 255 9.93 0.14 11.85
CA GLY A 255 9.18 -0.17 13.07
C GLY A 255 9.16 0.99 14.07
N LEU A 256 10.31 1.60 14.30
CA LEU A 256 10.45 2.78 15.17
C LEU A 256 9.56 3.94 14.68
N ARG A 257 9.68 4.28 13.40
CA ARG A 257 8.92 5.40 12.81
C ARG A 257 7.42 5.12 12.78
N SER A 258 7.01 3.93 12.34
CA SER A 258 5.58 3.55 12.30
C SER A 258 4.93 3.67 13.68
N ALA A 259 5.58 3.16 14.73
CA ALA A 259 5.05 3.24 16.10
C ALA A 259 4.93 4.69 16.59
N ALA A 260 5.96 5.50 16.36
CA ALA A 260 5.97 6.91 16.78
C ALA A 260 4.95 7.76 16.02
N TRP A 261 4.90 7.61 14.69
CA TRP A 261 3.99 8.36 13.84
C TRP A 261 2.52 7.98 14.08
N MET A 262 2.21 6.69 14.33
CA MET A 262 0.85 6.29 14.71
C MET A 262 0.39 6.98 15.99
N LYS A 263 1.23 7.06 17.02
CA LYS A 263 0.93 7.83 18.25
C LYS A 263 0.84 9.33 17.97
N HIS A 264 1.74 9.86 17.14
CA HIS A 264 1.73 11.28 16.80
C HIS A 264 0.45 11.72 16.08
N VAL A 265 -0.06 10.88 15.17
CA VAL A 265 -1.34 11.09 14.49
C VAL A 265 -2.51 10.87 15.46
N GLY A 266 -2.40 9.89 16.34
CA GLY A 266 -3.52 9.42 17.15
C GLY A 266 -4.58 8.68 16.33
N TYR A 267 -5.30 7.79 16.93
CA TYR A 267 -6.33 6.97 16.28
C TYR A 267 -7.30 6.38 17.29
N THR A 268 -8.45 5.95 16.82
CA THR A 268 -9.42 5.18 17.63
C THR A 268 -9.57 3.78 17.05
N ARG A 269 -9.46 2.78 17.91
CA ARG A 269 -9.77 1.37 17.60
C ARG A 269 -10.54 0.77 18.78
N GLU A 270 -9.94 -0.09 19.59
CA GLU A 270 -10.53 -0.52 20.88
C GLU A 270 -10.52 0.61 21.92
N LYS A 271 -9.47 1.41 21.89
CA LYS A 271 -9.29 2.61 22.72
C LYS A 271 -8.84 3.77 21.84
N THR A 272 -9.14 4.97 22.29
CA THR A 272 -8.62 6.17 21.65
C THR A 272 -7.20 6.45 22.14
N VAL A 273 -6.25 6.47 21.18
CA VAL A 273 -4.89 6.94 21.37
C VAL A 273 -4.87 8.42 20.97
N LYS A 274 -4.73 9.31 21.95
CA LYS A 274 -4.64 10.75 21.69
C LYS A 274 -3.33 11.08 20.98
N PRO A 275 -3.30 12.11 20.10
CA PRO A 275 -2.07 12.56 19.48
C PRO A 275 -1.00 12.96 20.50
N GLU A 276 0.23 12.45 20.29
CA GLU A 276 1.40 12.73 21.10
C GLU A 276 2.52 13.38 20.27
N PRO A 277 3.48 14.11 20.85
CA PRO A 277 4.68 14.55 20.13
C PRO A 277 5.49 13.36 19.60
N LEU A 278 6.20 13.56 18.48
CA LEU A 278 7.13 12.53 17.94
C LEU A 278 8.31 12.20 18.88
N GLY A 279 8.61 13.09 19.83
CA GLY A 279 9.74 12.95 20.74
C GLY A 279 11.07 12.86 19.97
N THR A 280 11.92 11.91 20.33
CA THR A 280 13.23 11.68 19.69
C THR A 280 13.18 10.76 18.48
N ALA A 281 11.99 10.24 18.12
CA ALA A 281 11.87 9.14 17.15
C ALA A 281 12.50 9.45 15.79
N GLU A 282 12.36 10.67 15.28
CA GLU A 282 12.99 11.04 13.99
C GLU A 282 14.52 11.20 14.13
N ALA A 283 15.02 11.68 15.26
CA ALA A 283 16.47 11.75 15.51
C ALA A 283 17.07 10.33 15.65
N ASP A 284 16.35 9.42 16.30
CA ASP A 284 16.79 8.02 16.42
C ASP A 284 16.69 7.28 15.10
N ALA A 285 15.66 7.55 14.28
CA ALA A 285 15.57 7.06 12.91
C ALA A 285 16.71 7.58 12.02
N ALA A 286 17.12 8.83 12.18
CA ALA A 286 18.27 9.40 11.47
C ALA A 286 19.58 8.68 11.79
N LYS A 287 19.83 8.35 13.07
CA LYS A 287 21.00 7.54 13.46
C LYS A 287 20.99 6.14 12.82
N ILE A 288 19.80 5.55 12.64
CA ILE A 288 19.69 4.26 11.92
C ILE A 288 19.97 4.48 10.44
N GLN A 289 19.51 5.59 9.84
CA GLN A 289 19.78 5.92 8.45
C GLN A 289 21.27 6.08 8.19
N GLU A 290 22.01 6.74 9.07
CA GLU A 290 23.48 6.84 8.95
C GLU A 290 24.17 5.47 8.85
N LYS A 291 23.68 4.48 9.62
CA LYS A 291 24.16 3.08 9.53
C LYS A 291 23.77 2.41 8.21
N ILE A 292 22.55 2.66 7.71
CA ILE A 292 22.08 2.20 6.41
C ILE A 292 23.00 2.77 5.32
N ASP A 293 23.26 4.07 5.34
CA ASP A 293 24.12 4.75 4.36
C ASP A 293 25.56 4.25 4.38
N ALA A 294 26.08 3.93 5.57
CA ALA A 294 27.40 3.32 5.70
C ALA A 294 27.48 1.92 5.08
N LEU A 295 26.40 1.11 5.15
CA LEU A 295 26.36 -0.20 4.49
C LEU A 295 26.23 -0.09 2.97
N ARG A 296 25.42 0.88 2.48
CA ARG A 296 25.20 1.12 1.05
C ARG A 296 26.48 1.55 0.32
N ARG A 297 27.35 2.33 0.97
CA ARG A 297 28.63 2.81 0.42
C ARG A 297 29.72 1.76 0.35
N LYS A 298 29.55 0.62 1.05
CA LYS A 298 30.56 -0.47 1.05
C LYS A 298 30.35 -1.49 -0.09
N LYS A 299 29.27 -1.39 -0.83
CA LYS A 299 28.93 -2.20 -2.00
C LYS A 299 29.17 -1.44 -3.29
#